data_8d818a573cdbaffd997abf63cf588949
#
_entry.id   8d818a573cdbaffd997abf63cf588949
#
_cell.length_a   1.000
_cell.length_b   1.000
_cell.length_c   1.000
_cell.angle_alpha   90.00
_cell.angle_beta   90.00
_cell.angle_gamma   90.00
#
_symmetry.space_group_name_H-M   'P 1'
#
loop_
_entity.id
_entity.type
_entity.pdbx_description
1 polymer ?
#
loop_
_entity_poly.entity_id
_entity_poly.type
_entity_poly.pdbx_seq_one_letter_code
_entity_poly.pdbx_strand_id
1 'polypeptide(L)'
;MLMLCPVVFIALQRVTAGYGMMYSKKWGPSVGNRAGWIMMEAPAFLAMLALWLLSARRWNPAPMVMCLLFLIHYFHRSFIFPLRMRGNSRMPLAIVLMGMTFNVVNAYLIGAWLFYVSPDDRYPASWLTSPLFLLGIVVFIAGMAINIHSDSVIRHLRKPGDTRHYIPRGGMFRFVTSANYLGEFVEWTGYAILTWSLGGLIFALWTFANLAPRARRIHERYLKEFGKEYSCLGRRYILPFLY
;
A
#
# COMPACT_ATOMS: atom_id res chain seq x y z
N MET A 1 -1.00 -17.81 0.21
CA MET A 1 -0.47 -16.47 -0.15
C MET A 1 1.08 -16.42 -0.14
N LEU A 2 1.78 -16.91 0.85
CA LEU A 2 3.25 -16.82 0.91
C LEU A 2 3.93 -17.41 -0.35
N MET A 3 3.57 -18.62 -0.76
CA MET A 3 4.13 -19.27 -1.97
C MET A 3 3.77 -18.58 -3.29
N LEU A 4 2.67 -17.82 -3.32
CA LEU A 4 2.28 -17.05 -4.51
C LEU A 4 3.03 -15.73 -4.65
N CYS A 5 3.62 -15.22 -3.58
CA CYS A 5 4.31 -13.93 -3.57
C CYS A 5 5.47 -13.85 -4.60
N PRO A 6 6.40 -14.83 -4.68
CA PRO A 6 7.43 -14.84 -5.72
C PRO A 6 6.86 -14.96 -7.13
N VAL A 7 5.79 -15.75 -7.30
CA VAL A 7 5.13 -15.93 -8.61
C VAL A 7 4.54 -14.61 -9.09
N VAL A 8 3.84 -13.88 -8.21
CA VAL A 8 3.26 -12.57 -8.52
C VAL A 8 4.36 -11.56 -8.81
N PHE A 9 5.43 -11.53 -8.03
CA PHE A 9 6.58 -10.66 -8.29
C PHE A 9 7.17 -10.88 -9.68
N ILE A 10 7.42 -12.15 -10.06
CA ILE A 10 7.96 -12.50 -11.38
C ILE A 10 6.96 -12.16 -12.50
N ALA A 11 5.68 -12.47 -12.31
CA ALA A 11 4.65 -12.15 -13.28
C ALA A 11 4.55 -10.63 -13.54
N LEU A 12 4.61 -9.82 -12.48
CA LEU A 12 4.54 -8.36 -12.57
C LEU A 12 5.81 -7.71 -13.16
N GLN A 13 6.94 -8.43 -13.20
CA GLN A 13 8.10 -7.99 -13.99
C GLN A 13 7.81 -8.02 -15.51
N ARG A 14 6.91 -8.90 -15.96
CA ARG A 14 6.55 -9.08 -17.37
C ARG A 14 5.26 -8.35 -17.73
N VAL A 15 4.26 -8.38 -16.86
CA VAL A 15 2.93 -7.82 -17.08
C VAL A 15 2.74 -6.57 -16.22
N THR A 16 2.46 -5.43 -16.86
CA THR A 16 2.22 -4.17 -16.13
C THR A 16 0.74 -4.02 -15.85
N ALA A 17 0.38 -3.82 -14.58
CA ALA A 17 -1.00 -3.51 -14.19
C ALA A 17 -1.43 -2.17 -14.81
N GLY A 18 -2.47 -2.22 -15.63
CA GLY A 18 -2.88 -1.17 -16.58
C GLY A 18 -3.71 -0.04 -15.97
N TYR A 19 -3.30 0.57 -14.85
CA TYR A 19 -3.99 1.71 -14.24
C TYR A 19 -3.07 2.90 -13.97
N GLY A 20 -3.63 4.07 -13.65
CA GLY A 20 -2.86 5.31 -13.43
C GLY A 20 -2.04 5.71 -14.66
N MET A 21 -0.75 6.04 -14.48
CA MET A 21 0.16 6.38 -15.59
C MET A 21 0.31 5.25 -16.63
N MET A 22 0.05 4.00 -16.23
CA MET A 22 0.17 2.81 -17.09
C MET A 22 -1.19 2.33 -17.60
N TYR A 23 -2.22 3.18 -17.60
CA TYR A 23 -3.55 2.80 -18.04
C TYR A 23 -3.53 2.15 -19.42
N SER A 24 -4.22 1.03 -19.58
CA SER A 24 -4.33 0.29 -20.83
C SER A 24 -5.74 -0.28 -20.98
N LYS A 25 -6.35 -0.06 -22.15
CA LYS A 25 -7.64 -0.63 -22.54
C LYS A 25 -7.61 -2.16 -22.70
N LYS A 26 -6.43 -2.76 -22.83
CA LYS A 26 -6.25 -4.23 -22.93
C LYS A 26 -6.77 -5.00 -21.72
N TRP A 27 -6.96 -4.32 -20.57
CA TRP A 27 -7.50 -4.91 -19.34
C TRP A 27 -9.04 -4.90 -19.28
N GLY A 28 -9.71 -4.60 -20.39
CA GLY A 28 -11.17 -4.63 -20.51
C GLY A 28 -11.88 -3.34 -20.06
N PRO A 29 -13.18 -3.45 -19.70
CA PRO A 29 -13.98 -2.31 -19.29
C PRO A 29 -13.39 -1.62 -18.07
N SER A 30 -13.61 -0.30 -17.94
CA SER A 30 -13.00 0.51 -16.91
C SER A 30 -14.00 1.47 -16.26
N VAL A 31 -13.80 1.74 -14.99
CA VAL A 31 -14.54 2.71 -14.17
C VAL A 31 -13.73 3.98 -13.93
N GLY A 32 -14.34 5.02 -13.41
CA GLY A 32 -13.62 6.21 -12.96
C GLY A 32 -12.62 5.85 -11.86
N ASN A 33 -11.43 6.43 -11.91
CA ASN A 33 -10.32 6.04 -11.03
C ASN A 33 -10.66 6.21 -9.54
N ARG A 34 -11.40 7.28 -9.17
CA ARG A 34 -11.86 7.49 -7.77
C ARG A 34 -12.75 6.36 -7.29
N ALA A 35 -13.78 6.01 -8.08
CA ALA A 35 -14.68 4.91 -7.76
C ALA A 35 -13.92 3.58 -7.72
N GLY A 36 -13.00 3.34 -8.68
CA GLY A 36 -12.15 2.16 -8.70
C GLY A 36 -11.33 1.99 -7.42
N TRP A 37 -10.72 3.05 -6.91
CA TRP A 37 -9.98 3.02 -5.64
C TRP A 37 -10.88 2.72 -4.45
N ILE A 38 -12.04 3.37 -4.34
CA ILE A 38 -13.00 3.10 -3.25
C ILE A 38 -13.45 1.64 -3.30
N MET A 39 -13.87 1.14 -4.46
CA MET A 39 -14.32 -0.24 -4.63
C MET A 39 -13.23 -1.27 -4.30
N MET A 40 -11.98 -0.95 -4.62
CA MET A 40 -10.84 -1.84 -4.40
C MET A 40 -10.40 -1.90 -2.94
N GLU A 41 -10.38 -0.77 -2.24
CA GLU A 41 -9.79 -0.63 -0.91
C GLU A 41 -10.81 -0.71 0.24
N ALA A 42 -12.04 -0.21 0.06
CA ALA A 42 -13.06 -0.21 1.10
C ALA A 42 -13.43 -1.62 1.62
N PRO A 43 -13.40 -2.69 0.81
CA PRO A 43 -13.63 -4.04 1.32
C PRO A 43 -12.65 -4.49 2.41
N ALA A 44 -11.38 -4.06 2.36
CA ALA A 44 -10.44 -4.36 3.44
C ALA A 44 -10.83 -3.68 4.75
N PHE A 45 -11.21 -2.39 4.68
CA PHE A 45 -11.71 -1.64 5.84
C PHE A 45 -12.94 -2.31 6.45
N LEU A 46 -13.94 -2.63 5.62
CA LEU A 46 -15.19 -3.21 6.07
C LEU A 46 -15.01 -4.62 6.62
N ALA A 47 -14.19 -5.46 5.99
CA ALA A 47 -13.90 -6.81 6.46
C ALA A 47 -13.19 -6.81 7.82
N MET A 48 -12.16 -5.96 7.99
CA MET A 48 -11.47 -5.83 9.27
C MET A 48 -12.41 -5.29 10.35
N LEU A 49 -13.21 -4.27 10.04
CA LEU A 49 -14.19 -3.70 10.97
C LEU A 49 -15.21 -4.75 11.42
N ALA A 50 -15.73 -5.55 10.48
CA ALA A 50 -16.67 -6.63 10.79
C ALA A 50 -16.04 -7.70 11.69
N LEU A 51 -14.83 -8.16 11.36
CA LEU A 51 -14.10 -9.14 12.18
C LEU A 51 -13.85 -8.63 13.60
N TRP A 52 -13.50 -7.36 13.74
CA TRP A 52 -13.30 -6.75 15.06
C TRP A 52 -14.62 -6.68 15.85
N LEU A 53 -15.68 -6.07 15.29
CA LEU A 53 -16.94 -5.81 16.00
C LEU A 53 -17.68 -7.11 16.37
N LEU A 54 -17.57 -8.16 15.55
CA LEU A 54 -18.23 -9.45 15.80
C LEU A 54 -17.45 -10.36 16.76
N SER A 55 -16.20 -10.01 17.10
CA SER A 55 -15.38 -10.83 17.99
C SER A 55 -15.73 -10.64 19.47
N ALA A 56 -15.71 -11.72 20.24
CA ALA A 56 -15.72 -11.66 21.68
C ALA A 56 -14.47 -10.99 22.26
N ARG A 57 -13.34 -11.02 21.53
CA ARG A 57 -12.05 -10.42 21.90
C ARG A 57 -11.90 -8.95 21.47
N ARG A 58 -12.97 -8.29 21.00
CA ARG A 58 -12.92 -6.92 20.45
C ARG A 58 -12.34 -5.87 21.42
N TRP A 59 -12.41 -6.10 22.72
CA TRP A 59 -11.92 -5.19 23.75
C TRP A 59 -10.50 -5.52 24.26
N ASN A 60 -9.85 -6.56 23.72
CA ASN A 60 -8.47 -6.87 24.09
C ASN A 60 -7.55 -5.74 23.60
N PRO A 61 -6.80 -5.05 24.50
CA PRO A 61 -6.13 -3.79 24.14
C PRO A 61 -5.15 -3.89 22.98
N ALA A 62 -4.28 -4.89 22.98
CA ALA A 62 -3.25 -4.99 21.95
C ALA A 62 -3.83 -5.34 20.57
N PRO A 63 -4.67 -6.37 20.35
CA PRO A 63 -5.36 -6.61 19.09
C PRO A 63 -6.21 -5.42 18.62
N MET A 64 -6.87 -4.73 19.55
CA MET A 64 -7.68 -3.55 19.25
C MET A 64 -6.81 -2.42 18.66
N VAL A 65 -5.67 -2.09 19.29
CA VAL A 65 -4.75 -1.06 18.77
C VAL A 65 -4.19 -1.46 17.39
N MET A 66 -3.79 -2.73 17.22
CA MET A 66 -3.31 -3.24 15.91
C MET A 66 -4.39 -3.13 14.84
N CYS A 67 -5.64 -3.45 15.17
CA CYS A 67 -6.79 -3.29 14.28
C CYS A 67 -7.02 -1.82 13.92
N LEU A 68 -6.97 -0.91 14.89
CA LEU A 68 -7.14 0.53 14.66
C LEU A 68 -6.07 1.08 13.70
N LEU A 69 -4.80 0.66 13.82
CA LEU A 69 -3.74 1.05 12.89
C LEU A 69 -4.07 0.59 11.45
N PHE A 70 -4.52 -0.64 11.28
CA PHE A 70 -4.98 -1.16 9.98
C PHE A 70 -6.17 -0.36 9.44
N LEU A 71 -7.17 -0.09 10.26
CA LEU A 71 -8.35 0.68 9.88
C LEU A 71 -8.02 2.15 9.54
N ILE A 72 -7.08 2.79 10.24
CA ILE A 72 -6.62 4.16 9.94
C ILE A 72 -6.00 4.22 8.54
N HIS A 73 -5.11 3.27 8.21
CA HIS A 73 -4.54 3.18 6.86
C HIS A 73 -5.63 3.02 5.81
N TYR A 74 -6.49 2.00 5.95
CA TYR A 74 -7.53 1.72 4.95
C TYR A 74 -8.62 2.79 4.91
N PHE A 75 -8.94 3.47 5.99
CA PHE A 75 -9.82 4.64 5.96
C PHE A 75 -9.22 5.76 5.10
N HIS A 76 -7.94 6.06 5.32
CA HIS A 76 -7.23 7.03 4.48
C HIS A 76 -7.20 6.59 3.01
N ARG A 77 -6.87 5.33 2.76
CA ARG A 77 -6.68 4.79 1.40
C ARG A 77 -7.99 4.64 0.63
N SER A 78 -9.07 4.24 1.32
CA SER A 78 -10.39 4.01 0.71
C SER A 78 -11.20 5.30 0.49
N PHE A 79 -11.08 6.26 1.41
CA PHE A 79 -11.99 7.42 1.39
C PHE A 79 -11.22 8.74 1.20
N ILE A 80 -10.19 9.02 1.99
CA ILE A 80 -9.49 10.31 1.92
C ILE A 80 -8.69 10.44 0.62
N PHE A 81 -7.87 9.45 0.29
CA PHE A 81 -6.99 9.47 -0.87
C PHE A 81 -7.77 9.62 -2.20
N PRO A 82 -8.82 8.79 -2.49
CA PRO A 82 -9.56 8.91 -3.74
C PRO A 82 -10.30 10.25 -3.88
N LEU A 83 -10.86 10.78 -2.79
CA LEU A 83 -11.54 12.08 -2.82
C LEU A 83 -10.56 13.23 -3.12
N ARG A 84 -9.32 13.10 -2.73
CA ARG A 84 -8.26 14.09 -2.99
C ARG A 84 -7.60 13.95 -4.37
N MET A 85 -7.88 12.88 -5.12
CA MET A 85 -7.29 12.65 -6.45
C MET A 85 -7.73 13.72 -7.43
N ARG A 86 -6.80 14.15 -8.28
CA ARG A 86 -7.03 15.11 -9.37
C ARG A 86 -7.02 14.38 -10.72
N GLY A 87 -7.81 14.88 -11.67
CA GLY A 87 -7.90 14.34 -13.03
C GLY A 87 -8.97 13.25 -13.20
N ASN A 88 -9.19 12.86 -14.46
CA ASN A 88 -10.25 11.95 -14.91
C ASN A 88 -9.70 10.61 -15.43
N SER A 89 -8.61 10.11 -14.84
CA SER A 89 -8.06 8.81 -15.21
C SER A 89 -9.05 7.68 -14.93
N ARG A 90 -8.87 6.56 -15.62
CA ARG A 90 -9.73 5.37 -15.48
C ARG A 90 -8.95 4.20 -14.91
N MET A 91 -9.66 3.26 -14.30
CA MET A 91 -9.13 2.02 -13.77
C MET A 91 -9.88 0.83 -14.37
N PRO A 92 -9.19 -0.15 -14.96
CA PRO A 92 -9.84 -1.35 -15.47
C PRO A 92 -10.53 -2.12 -14.35
N LEU A 93 -11.74 -2.62 -14.65
CA LEU A 93 -12.54 -3.37 -13.67
C LEU A 93 -11.85 -4.66 -13.23
N ALA A 94 -11.12 -5.33 -14.13
CA ALA A 94 -10.31 -6.50 -13.78
C ALA A 94 -9.29 -6.18 -12.67
N ILE A 95 -8.62 -5.03 -12.73
CA ILE A 95 -7.68 -4.60 -11.69
C ILE A 95 -8.41 -4.33 -10.36
N VAL A 96 -9.58 -3.67 -10.43
CA VAL A 96 -10.42 -3.41 -9.24
C VAL A 96 -10.81 -4.72 -8.56
N LEU A 97 -11.31 -5.71 -9.32
CA LEU A 97 -11.74 -6.99 -8.78
C LEU A 97 -10.57 -7.80 -8.18
N MET A 98 -9.41 -7.81 -8.85
CA MET A 98 -8.20 -8.46 -8.33
C MET A 98 -7.74 -7.83 -7.02
N GLY A 99 -7.69 -6.50 -6.95
CA GLY A 99 -7.31 -5.77 -5.74
C GLY A 99 -8.32 -5.96 -4.62
N MET A 100 -9.62 -5.91 -4.92
CA MET A 100 -10.69 -6.17 -3.95
C MET A 100 -10.59 -7.57 -3.35
N THR A 101 -10.39 -8.60 -4.19
CA THR A 101 -10.21 -9.99 -3.73
C THR A 101 -8.99 -10.11 -2.82
N PHE A 102 -7.86 -9.53 -3.25
CA PHE A 102 -6.65 -9.50 -2.42
C PHE A 102 -6.92 -8.84 -1.07
N ASN A 103 -7.54 -7.67 -1.06
CA ASN A 103 -7.81 -6.87 0.12
C ASN A 103 -8.73 -7.58 1.12
N VAL A 104 -9.79 -8.25 0.65
CA VAL A 104 -10.67 -9.07 1.50
C VAL A 104 -9.91 -10.23 2.13
N VAL A 105 -9.16 -10.99 1.33
CA VAL A 105 -8.37 -12.13 1.83
C VAL A 105 -7.31 -11.66 2.83
N ASN A 106 -6.64 -10.55 2.56
CA ASN A 106 -5.62 -10.00 3.44
C ASN A 106 -6.21 -9.53 4.78
N ALA A 107 -7.31 -8.77 4.75
CA ALA A 107 -8.02 -8.33 5.95
C ALA A 107 -8.52 -9.53 6.77
N TYR A 108 -9.03 -10.57 6.09
CA TYR A 108 -9.46 -11.79 6.76
C TYR A 108 -8.29 -12.52 7.46
N LEU A 109 -7.16 -12.71 6.79
CA LEU A 109 -6.00 -13.39 7.38
C LEU A 109 -5.47 -12.66 8.61
N ILE A 110 -5.39 -11.34 8.55
CA ILE A 110 -4.90 -10.51 9.66
C ILE A 110 -5.94 -10.45 10.78
N GLY A 111 -7.18 -10.13 10.47
CA GLY A 111 -8.25 -9.97 11.45
C GLY A 111 -8.65 -11.27 12.13
N ALA A 112 -8.70 -12.39 11.36
CA ALA A 112 -8.95 -13.72 11.92
C ALA A 112 -7.84 -14.11 12.90
N TRP A 113 -6.57 -13.84 12.56
CA TRP A 113 -5.47 -14.08 13.48
C TRP A 113 -5.61 -13.25 14.75
N LEU A 114 -5.83 -11.95 14.64
CA LEU A 114 -5.90 -11.06 15.80
C LEU A 114 -7.05 -11.40 16.76
N PHE A 115 -8.21 -11.82 16.22
CA PHE A 115 -9.44 -11.86 16.99
C PHE A 115 -10.04 -13.27 17.21
N TYR A 116 -9.60 -14.29 16.45
CA TYR A 116 -10.24 -15.60 16.48
C TYR A 116 -9.26 -16.78 16.60
N VAL A 117 -8.10 -16.71 15.95
CA VAL A 117 -7.21 -17.86 15.78
C VAL A 117 -6.00 -17.84 16.70
N SER A 118 -5.45 -16.66 17.01
CA SER A 118 -4.30 -16.57 17.92
C SER A 118 -4.63 -17.11 19.31
N PRO A 119 -3.67 -17.74 20.03
CA PRO A 119 -3.85 -18.08 21.44
C PRO A 119 -4.29 -16.87 22.27
N ASP A 120 -5.07 -17.10 23.34
CA ASP A 120 -5.64 -16.01 24.15
C ASP A 120 -4.57 -15.17 24.84
N ASP A 121 -3.46 -15.78 25.19
CA ASP A 121 -2.29 -15.17 25.84
C ASP A 121 -1.29 -14.55 24.86
N ARG A 122 -1.52 -14.67 23.55
CA ARG A 122 -0.59 -14.20 22.49
C ARG A 122 -0.31 -12.70 22.57
N TYR A 123 -1.33 -11.91 22.87
CA TYR A 123 -1.25 -10.44 22.89
C TYR A 123 -1.82 -9.88 24.21
N PRO A 124 -1.10 -10.06 25.35
CA PRO A 124 -1.49 -9.42 26.60
C PRO A 124 -1.39 -7.90 26.48
N ALA A 125 -2.00 -7.15 27.38
CA ALA A 125 -1.94 -5.69 27.36
C ALA A 125 -0.49 -5.15 27.40
N SER A 126 0.42 -5.88 28.09
CA SER A 126 1.86 -5.59 28.13
C SER A 126 2.56 -5.69 26.77
N TRP A 127 1.95 -6.34 25.75
CA TRP A 127 2.47 -6.35 24.40
C TRP A 127 2.66 -4.94 23.83
N LEU A 128 1.79 -3.99 24.18
CA LEU A 128 1.85 -2.60 23.75
C LEU A 128 3.13 -1.86 24.20
N THR A 129 3.78 -2.34 25.23
CA THR A 129 5.05 -1.80 25.74
C THR A 129 6.26 -2.66 25.36
N SER A 130 6.05 -3.74 24.61
CA SER A 130 7.14 -4.60 24.17
C SER A 130 8.05 -3.89 23.15
N PRO A 131 9.36 -4.22 23.11
CA PRO A 131 10.29 -3.63 22.14
C PRO A 131 9.84 -3.82 20.67
N LEU A 132 9.23 -4.98 20.35
CA LEU A 132 8.72 -5.26 19.01
C LEU A 132 7.55 -4.34 18.65
N PHE A 133 6.61 -4.14 19.58
CA PHE A 133 5.49 -3.24 19.34
C PHE A 133 5.96 -1.79 19.19
N LEU A 134 6.84 -1.31 20.09
CA LEU A 134 7.36 0.05 20.05
C LEU A 134 8.19 0.34 18.79
N LEU A 135 9.06 -0.59 18.40
CA LEU A 135 9.79 -0.47 17.14
C LEU A 135 8.83 -0.48 15.93
N GLY A 136 7.91 -1.44 15.90
CA GLY A 136 6.99 -1.60 14.78
C GLY A 136 6.07 -0.40 14.60
N ILE A 137 5.57 0.21 15.69
CA ILE A 137 4.70 1.40 15.58
C ILE A 137 5.47 2.63 15.07
N VAL A 138 6.73 2.81 15.48
CA VAL A 138 7.58 3.89 14.95
C VAL A 138 7.80 3.71 13.46
N VAL A 139 8.13 2.50 13.00
CA VAL A 139 8.33 2.17 11.59
C VAL A 139 7.01 2.34 10.80
N PHE A 140 5.88 1.89 11.36
CA PHE A 140 4.56 2.05 10.75
C PHE A 140 4.21 3.52 10.52
N ILE A 141 4.32 4.34 11.56
CA ILE A 141 4.02 5.78 11.48
C ILE A 141 4.96 6.49 10.50
N ALA A 142 6.25 6.16 10.51
CA ALA A 142 7.21 6.72 9.57
C ALA A 142 6.85 6.35 8.12
N GLY A 143 6.49 5.09 7.86
CA GLY A 143 6.05 4.61 6.54
C GLY A 143 4.80 5.35 6.07
N MET A 144 3.77 5.45 6.92
CA MET A 144 2.53 6.16 6.65
C MET A 144 2.79 7.64 6.34
N ALA A 145 3.65 8.31 7.12
CA ALA A 145 4.02 9.70 6.90
C ALA A 145 4.73 9.89 5.55
N ILE A 146 5.67 9.01 5.19
CA ILE A 146 6.34 9.02 3.89
C ILE A 146 5.31 8.81 2.76
N ASN A 147 4.40 7.86 2.90
CA ASN A 147 3.37 7.57 1.90
C ASN A 147 2.46 8.78 1.65
N ILE A 148 1.87 9.35 2.72
CA ILE A 148 0.96 10.49 2.64
C ILE A 148 1.66 11.74 2.10
N HIS A 149 2.88 12.02 2.57
CA HIS A 149 3.69 13.14 2.08
C HIS A 149 3.98 12.99 0.59
N SER A 150 4.43 11.82 0.16
CA SER A 150 4.77 11.54 -1.24
C SER A 150 3.57 11.61 -2.17
N ASP A 151 2.41 11.09 -1.76
CA ASP A 151 1.16 11.23 -2.50
C ASP A 151 0.71 12.71 -2.58
N SER A 152 0.99 13.49 -1.54
CA SER A 152 0.75 14.95 -1.55
C SER A 152 1.64 15.64 -2.58
N VAL A 153 2.93 15.32 -2.63
CA VAL A 153 3.86 15.84 -3.66
C VAL A 153 3.34 15.53 -5.06
N ILE A 154 3.02 14.25 -5.34
CA ILE A 154 2.49 13.83 -6.66
C ILE A 154 1.22 14.60 -7.03
N ARG A 155 0.30 14.77 -6.09
CA ARG A 155 -0.96 15.47 -6.31
C ARG A 155 -0.78 16.95 -6.67
N HIS A 156 0.24 17.58 -6.13
CA HIS A 156 0.51 19.01 -6.36
C HIS A 156 1.42 19.29 -7.57
N LEU A 157 1.94 18.25 -8.26
CA LEU A 157 2.74 18.43 -9.46
C LEU A 157 1.98 19.12 -10.60
N ARG A 158 0.66 18.94 -10.66
CA ARG A 158 -0.19 19.44 -11.74
C ARG A 158 -1.17 20.48 -11.25
N LYS A 159 -1.35 21.54 -12.03
CA LYS A 159 -2.49 22.45 -11.90
C LYS A 159 -3.76 21.76 -12.41
N PRO A 160 -4.96 22.22 -12.01
CA PRO A 160 -6.20 21.74 -12.60
C PRO A 160 -6.19 21.89 -14.13
N GLY A 161 -6.58 20.82 -14.84
CA GLY A 161 -6.57 20.78 -16.31
C GLY A 161 -5.22 20.41 -16.98
N ASP A 162 -4.11 20.39 -16.25
CA ASP A 162 -2.81 19.98 -16.78
C ASP A 162 -2.70 18.45 -16.83
N THR A 163 -2.42 17.92 -18.02
CA THR A 163 -2.27 16.47 -18.29
C THR A 163 -0.83 16.02 -18.46
N ARG A 164 0.14 16.95 -18.44
CA ARG A 164 1.57 16.64 -18.59
C ARG A 164 2.08 15.84 -17.40
N HIS A 165 3.19 15.15 -17.61
CA HIS A 165 3.93 14.49 -16.53
C HIS A 165 5.03 15.40 -16.00
N TYR A 166 5.38 15.23 -14.75
CA TYR A 166 6.44 15.97 -14.06
C TYR A 166 7.24 15.03 -13.18
N ILE A 167 8.51 15.33 -13.01
CA ILE A 167 9.39 14.61 -12.09
C ILE A 167 9.08 15.09 -10.66
N PRO A 168 8.58 14.22 -9.76
CA PRO A 168 8.36 14.61 -8.37
C PRO A 168 9.71 14.89 -7.69
N ARG A 169 9.74 15.92 -6.84
CA ARG A 169 10.95 16.37 -6.15
C ARG A 169 10.66 16.57 -4.66
N GLY A 170 11.70 16.50 -3.83
CA GLY A 170 11.60 16.68 -2.37
C GLY A 170 11.31 15.37 -1.61
N GLY A 171 11.44 15.41 -0.28
CA GLY A 171 11.27 14.24 0.58
C GLY A 171 12.07 13.03 0.11
N MET A 172 11.46 11.84 0.20
CA MET A 172 12.09 10.59 -0.22
C MET A 172 12.25 10.45 -1.75
N PHE A 173 11.62 11.33 -2.55
CA PHE A 173 11.90 11.41 -3.99
C PHE A 173 13.34 11.84 -4.33
N ARG A 174 14.12 12.28 -3.36
CA ARG A 174 15.56 12.50 -3.55
C ARG A 174 16.30 11.19 -3.84
N PHE A 175 15.86 10.07 -3.30
CA PHE A 175 16.56 8.80 -3.33
C PHE A 175 15.89 7.77 -4.24
N VAL A 176 14.56 7.82 -4.35
CA VAL A 176 13.78 6.81 -5.08
C VAL A 176 12.74 7.43 -6.03
N THR A 177 12.40 6.68 -7.06
CA THR A 177 11.38 7.05 -8.05
C THR A 177 9.97 7.04 -7.47
N SER A 178 9.67 6.05 -6.63
CA SER A 178 8.34 5.80 -6.10
C SER A 178 8.34 5.88 -4.58
N ALA A 179 8.52 7.10 -4.06
CA ALA A 179 8.63 7.35 -2.63
C ALA A 179 7.33 6.99 -1.87
N ASN A 180 6.17 7.12 -2.49
CA ASN A 180 4.91 6.67 -1.93
C ASN A 180 4.85 5.14 -1.74
N TYR A 181 5.39 4.37 -2.68
CA TYR A 181 5.49 2.91 -2.56
C TYR A 181 6.53 2.48 -1.50
N LEU A 182 7.64 3.21 -1.39
CA LEU A 182 8.56 3.03 -0.28
C LEU A 182 7.84 3.21 1.06
N GLY A 183 7.09 4.30 1.21
CA GLY A 183 6.33 4.58 2.42
C GLY A 183 5.38 3.46 2.77
N GLU A 184 4.60 2.98 1.80
CA GLU A 184 3.64 1.89 1.99
C GLU A 184 4.33 0.56 2.36
N PHE A 185 5.47 0.25 1.75
CA PHE A 185 6.26 -0.93 2.11
C PHE A 185 6.84 -0.83 3.54
N VAL A 186 7.38 0.33 3.92
CA VAL A 186 7.89 0.59 5.28
C VAL A 186 6.76 0.50 6.30
N GLU A 187 5.60 1.06 6.01
CA GLU A 187 4.41 1.02 6.85
C GLU A 187 3.99 -0.43 7.15
N TRP A 188 3.83 -1.27 6.12
CA TRP A 188 3.44 -2.68 6.32
C TRP A 188 4.56 -3.53 6.91
N THR A 189 5.81 -3.16 6.73
CA THR A 189 6.94 -3.77 7.46
C THR A 189 6.83 -3.45 8.96
N GLY A 190 6.52 -2.20 9.32
CA GLY A 190 6.23 -1.81 10.69
C GLY A 190 5.07 -2.60 11.29
N TYR A 191 3.99 -2.78 10.52
CA TYR A 191 2.84 -3.59 10.93
C TYR A 191 3.20 -5.07 11.16
N ALA A 192 4.03 -5.65 10.30
CA ALA A 192 4.55 -7.00 10.47
C ALA A 192 5.36 -7.15 11.76
N ILE A 193 6.19 -6.15 12.09
CA ILE A 193 6.99 -6.13 13.32
C ILE A 193 6.08 -6.01 14.57
N LEU A 194 5.16 -5.04 14.60
CA LEU A 194 4.33 -4.81 15.78
C LEU A 194 3.31 -5.93 16.06
N THR A 195 2.84 -6.62 15.02
CA THR A 195 1.96 -7.79 15.19
C THR A 195 2.75 -9.07 15.41
N TRP A 196 4.00 -9.13 14.96
CA TRP A 196 4.84 -10.33 14.96
C TRP A 196 4.08 -11.57 14.53
N SER A 197 3.34 -11.42 13.41
CA SER A 197 2.43 -12.42 12.87
C SER A 197 2.77 -12.79 11.43
N LEU A 198 2.48 -14.04 11.07
CA LEU A 198 2.65 -14.49 9.69
C LEU A 198 1.79 -13.70 8.71
N GLY A 199 0.57 -13.31 9.10
CA GLY A 199 -0.32 -12.48 8.30
C GLY A 199 0.30 -11.11 7.98
N GLY A 200 0.87 -10.44 8.99
CA GLY A 200 1.57 -9.17 8.80
C GLY A 200 2.79 -9.30 7.89
N LEU A 201 3.61 -10.35 8.09
CA LEU A 201 4.77 -10.62 7.24
C LEU A 201 4.37 -10.90 5.78
N ILE A 202 3.37 -11.74 5.56
CA ILE A 202 2.84 -12.02 4.21
C ILE A 202 2.40 -10.73 3.55
N PHE A 203 1.71 -9.86 4.28
CA PHE A 203 1.23 -8.59 3.71
C PHE A 203 2.39 -7.67 3.32
N ALA A 204 3.41 -7.49 4.17
CA ALA A 204 4.59 -6.71 3.82
C ALA A 204 5.30 -7.26 2.56
N LEU A 205 5.47 -8.58 2.45
CA LEU A 205 6.08 -9.22 1.29
C LEU A 205 5.23 -9.03 0.02
N TRP A 206 3.90 -9.13 0.11
CA TRP A 206 3.00 -8.89 -1.02
C TRP A 206 3.01 -7.43 -1.46
N THR A 207 3.06 -6.50 -0.51
CA THR A 207 3.22 -5.08 -0.81
C THR A 207 4.48 -4.84 -1.63
N PHE A 208 5.61 -5.39 -1.20
CA PHE A 208 6.85 -5.29 -1.97
C PHE A 208 6.73 -5.97 -3.35
N ALA A 209 6.23 -7.21 -3.39
CA ALA A 209 6.09 -7.97 -4.64
C ALA A 209 5.20 -7.28 -5.68
N ASN A 210 4.20 -6.53 -5.24
CA ASN A 210 3.31 -5.78 -6.11
C ASN A 210 3.91 -4.42 -6.51
N LEU A 211 4.48 -3.68 -5.57
CA LEU A 211 4.89 -2.30 -5.78
C LEU A 211 6.28 -2.16 -6.40
N ALA A 212 7.21 -3.07 -6.11
CA ALA A 212 8.58 -2.98 -6.63
C ALA A 212 8.68 -3.11 -8.16
N PRO A 213 8.01 -4.08 -8.82
CA PRO A 213 7.97 -4.13 -10.29
C PRO A 213 7.32 -2.89 -10.90
N ARG A 214 6.28 -2.36 -10.25
CA ARG A 214 5.60 -1.15 -10.70
C ARG A 214 6.50 0.08 -10.57
N ALA A 215 7.25 0.22 -9.48
CA ALA A 215 8.23 1.28 -9.29
C ALA A 215 9.30 1.27 -10.40
N ARG A 216 9.79 0.08 -10.76
CA ARG A 216 10.71 -0.10 -11.88
C ARG A 216 10.11 0.41 -13.20
N ARG A 217 8.85 0.05 -13.52
CA ARG A 217 8.19 0.52 -14.74
C ARG A 217 7.99 2.04 -14.77
N ILE A 218 7.70 2.66 -13.63
CA ILE A 218 7.61 4.12 -13.53
C ILE A 218 8.98 4.75 -13.77
N HIS A 219 10.04 4.18 -13.23
CA HIS A 219 11.42 4.62 -13.43
C HIS A 219 11.83 4.55 -14.92
N GLU A 220 11.62 3.40 -15.55
CA GLU A 220 11.88 3.19 -16.98
C GLU A 220 11.12 4.20 -17.85
N ARG A 221 9.85 4.48 -17.47
CA ARG A 221 9.05 5.50 -18.15
C ARG A 221 9.62 6.89 -17.98
N TYR A 222 10.05 7.29 -16.79
CA TYR A 222 10.66 8.59 -16.55
C TYR A 222 11.99 8.74 -17.30
N LEU A 223 12.81 7.70 -17.38
CA LEU A 223 14.02 7.70 -18.20
C LEU A 223 13.69 7.95 -19.68
N LYS A 224 12.64 7.30 -20.19
CA LYS A 224 12.22 7.46 -21.60
C LYS A 224 11.61 8.83 -21.87
N GLU A 225 10.85 9.39 -20.93
CA GLU A 225 10.11 10.65 -21.11
C GLU A 225 10.98 11.88 -20.87
N PHE A 226 11.87 11.86 -19.86
CA PHE A 226 12.67 13.01 -19.43
C PHE A 226 14.18 12.88 -19.75
N GLY A 227 14.66 11.73 -20.19
CA GLY A 227 16.04 11.51 -20.61
C GLY A 227 17.08 11.92 -19.55
N LYS A 228 18.00 12.80 -19.94
CA LYS A 228 19.09 13.28 -19.08
C LYS A 228 18.60 14.02 -17.83
N GLU A 229 17.51 14.78 -17.90
CA GLU A 229 16.95 15.51 -16.75
C GLU A 229 16.60 14.57 -15.60
N TYR A 230 16.15 13.36 -15.92
CA TYR A 230 15.82 12.37 -14.92
C TYR A 230 17.00 11.47 -14.53
N SER A 231 17.80 11.01 -15.49
CA SER A 231 18.90 10.08 -15.24
C SER A 231 19.99 10.66 -14.34
N CYS A 232 20.28 11.97 -14.41
CA CYS A 232 21.25 12.62 -13.55
C CYS A 232 20.85 12.68 -12.07
N LEU A 233 19.60 12.38 -11.73
CA LEU A 233 19.13 12.32 -10.33
C LEU A 233 19.62 11.07 -9.58
N GLY A 234 20.09 10.04 -10.27
CA GLY A 234 20.68 8.84 -9.68
C GLY A 234 19.73 8.02 -8.78
N ARG A 235 18.41 8.16 -8.99
CA ARG A 235 17.40 7.52 -8.13
C ARG A 235 17.32 6.01 -8.32
N ARG A 236 17.01 5.31 -7.23
CA ARG A 236 16.62 3.89 -7.27
C ARG A 236 15.09 3.76 -7.49
N TYR A 237 14.60 2.53 -7.66
CA TYR A 237 13.18 2.30 -7.95
C TYR A 237 12.30 2.55 -6.74
N ILE A 238 12.54 1.83 -5.64
CA ILE A 238 11.74 1.85 -4.42
C ILE A 238 12.58 1.81 -3.14
N LEU A 239 13.71 1.08 -3.10
CA LEU A 239 14.60 1.01 -1.93
C LEU A 239 15.81 1.91 -2.14
N PRO A 240 16.04 2.91 -1.26
CA PRO A 240 17.22 3.77 -1.35
C PRO A 240 18.50 2.94 -1.41
N PHE A 241 19.39 3.29 -2.32
CA PHE A 241 20.71 2.69 -2.55
C PHE A 241 20.72 1.23 -3.04
N LEU A 242 19.61 0.46 -2.91
CA LEU A 242 19.56 -0.96 -3.23
C LEU A 242 18.82 -1.26 -4.56
N TYR A 243 17.53 -0.87 -4.64
CA TYR A 243 16.66 -1.28 -5.76
C TYR A 243 15.73 -0.16 -6.22
#